data_2cc9a713d23e20c99e9e53cff4abeccc
#
_entry.id   2cc9a713d23e20c99e9e53cff4abeccc
#
_cell.length_a   1.000
_cell.length_b   1.000
_cell.length_c   1.000
_cell.angle_alpha   90.00
_cell.angle_beta   90.00
_cell.angle_gamma   90.00
#
_symmetry.space_group_name_H-M   'P 1'
#
loop_
_entity.id
_entity.type
_entity.pdbx_description
1 polymer ?
#
loop_
_entity_poly.entity_id
_entity_poly.type
_entity_poly.pdbx_seq_one_letter_code
_entity_poly.pdbx_strand_id
1 'polypeptide(L)'
;MKNKLSRFPDKTGHFGVFGGRFVPETLIFALDELNEEYSRARHDKKFAQQFAFYLSEYAGRPTPLYEAKNLSRYLGIKKIYLKREDLLHTGAHKINNTLGQVLLAVRMGKKRLIAETGAGQHGVATATVASLFGLSCDIYMGEEDIHRQALNVMRMKLLGANVISVKSGTQTLKDAMTEALRDWVTNVRNTHYIIGTVAGPHPYPEMVRNFQSVIGIESRKQILKKEKRLPDYLVACVGGGSNAIGLFHPFFNDRKVKMIGVEAAGLGLASGKHSASLGGGRTGVLHGSKSKILEDKFGQIKNAYSIAAGLDYPGVGPEHAYYQQIKRADYVSVTDSQAQEGFKLLSLVEGIIPALESAHAIAYLQKMKKSIRKDSLIIVCLSGRGDKDLHE
;
A
#
# COMPACT_ATOMS: atom_id res chain seq x y z
N MET A 1 -1.42 29.56 -9.17
CA MET A 1 -0.55 28.54 -9.80
C MET A 1 -1.37 27.27 -9.99
N LYS A 2 -1.80 26.94 -11.20
CA LYS A 2 -2.54 25.70 -11.52
C LYS A 2 -1.67 24.51 -11.16
N ASN A 3 -2.17 23.64 -10.28
CA ASN A 3 -1.49 22.45 -9.80
C ASN A 3 -1.02 21.55 -10.97
N LYS A 4 0.28 21.42 -11.17
CA LYS A 4 0.88 20.46 -12.13
C LYS A 4 0.74 18.99 -11.70
N LEU A 5 0.07 18.71 -10.58
CA LEU A 5 -0.26 17.37 -10.07
C LEU A 5 -1.11 16.53 -11.02
N SER A 6 -1.84 17.15 -11.96
CA SER A 6 -2.89 16.52 -12.75
C SER A 6 -2.44 15.89 -14.08
N ARG A 7 -1.14 15.71 -14.31
CA ARG A 7 -0.65 15.19 -15.61
C ARG A 7 -0.45 13.67 -15.66
N PHE A 8 -0.48 12.99 -14.51
CA PHE A 8 -0.21 11.56 -14.48
C PHE A 8 -1.23 10.81 -13.61
N PRO A 9 -1.68 9.63 -14.06
CA PRO A 9 -1.34 9.02 -15.36
C PRO A 9 -1.88 9.86 -16.53
N ASP A 10 -1.38 9.57 -17.73
CA ASP A 10 -1.99 10.07 -18.95
C ASP A 10 -3.36 9.41 -19.21
N LYS A 11 -4.02 9.75 -20.32
CA LYS A 11 -5.34 9.22 -20.68
C LYS A 11 -5.35 7.70 -20.91
N THR A 12 -4.20 7.10 -21.16
CA THR A 12 -4.02 5.66 -21.38
C THR A 12 -3.53 4.92 -20.12
N GLY A 13 -3.44 5.63 -19.00
CA GLY A 13 -3.06 5.07 -17.69
C GLY A 13 -1.56 4.94 -17.47
N HIS A 14 -0.74 5.71 -18.20
CA HIS A 14 0.71 5.64 -18.07
C HIS A 14 1.30 6.76 -17.22
N PHE A 15 2.32 6.40 -16.45
CA PHE A 15 3.24 7.26 -15.71
C PHE A 15 4.59 7.23 -16.44
N GLY A 16 4.76 8.05 -17.48
CA GLY A 16 5.88 7.92 -18.42
C GLY A 16 5.81 6.61 -19.18
N VAL A 17 6.81 5.74 -19.01
CA VAL A 17 6.85 4.39 -19.66
C VAL A 17 6.19 3.29 -18.83
N PHE A 18 5.73 3.61 -17.63
CA PHE A 18 5.14 2.65 -16.68
C PHE A 18 3.61 2.77 -16.65
N GLY A 19 2.93 1.74 -16.18
CA GLY A 19 1.45 1.70 -16.11
C GLY A 19 0.83 0.95 -17.28
N GLY A 20 -0.32 1.43 -17.74
CA GLY A 20 -1.06 0.87 -18.87
C GLY A 20 -2.00 -0.28 -18.49
N ARG A 21 -2.48 -1.01 -19.52
CA ARG A 21 -3.42 -2.14 -19.39
C ARG A 21 -2.89 -3.34 -20.16
N PHE A 22 -2.12 -4.18 -19.51
CA PHE A 22 -1.55 -5.40 -20.10
C PHE A 22 -2.33 -6.61 -19.60
N VAL A 23 -3.57 -6.73 -20.05
CA VAL A 23 -4.54 -7.75 -19.62
C VAL A 23 -5.12 -8.48 -20.82
N PRO A 24 -5.68 -9.71 -20.62
CA PRO A 24 -6.50 -10.37 -21.64
C PRO A 24 -7.70 -9.49 -22.04
N GLU A 25 -8.12 -9.59 -23.31
CA GLU A 25 -9.27 -8.85 -23.86
C GLU A 25 -10.55 -9.02 -23.04
N THR A 26 -10.73 -10.18 -22.42
CA THR A 26 -11.86 -10.51 -21.54
C THR A 26 -12.00 -9.60 -20.33
N LEU A 27 -10.93 -8.92 -19.89
CA LEU A 27 -10.96 -7.97 -18.79
C LEU A 27 -11.16 -6.50 -19.24
N ILE A 28 -11.04 -6.19 -20.52
CA ILE A 28 -11.14 -4.81 -21.01
C ILE A 28 -12.48 -4.19 -20.65
N PHE A 29 -13.59 -4.92 -20.87
CA PHE A 29 -14.91 -4.44 -20.51
C PHE A 29 -15.02 -4.06 -19.03
N ALA A 30 -14.54 -4.92 -18.12
CA ALA A 30 -14.60 -4.65 -16.67
C ALA A 30 -13.72 -3.45 -16.25
N LEU A 31 -12.59 -3.27 -16.91
CA LEU A 31 -11.70 -2.13 -16.69
C LEU A 31 -12.26 -0.84 -17.24
N ASP A 32 -12.97 -0.88 -18.36
CA ASP A 32 -13.64 0.27 -18.95
C ASP A 32 -14.84 0.70 -18.07
N GLU A 33 -15.68 -0.24 -17.65
CA GLU A 33 -16.77 -0.01 -16.70
C GLU A 33 -16.26 0.67 -15.41
N LEU A 34 -15.19 0.12 -14.83
CA LEU A 34 -14.56 0.66 -13.62
C LEU A 34 -13.99 2.07 -13.86
N ASN A 35 -13.30 2.28 -14.98
CA ASN A 35 -12.69 3.56 -15.32
C ASN A 35 -13.75 4.66 -15.57
N GLU A 36 -14.83 4.31 -16.24
CA GLU A 36 -15.95 5.24 -16.45
C GLU A 36 -16.63 5.61 -15.13
N GLU A 37 -16.97 4.61 -14.31
CA GLU A 37 -17.61 4.87 -13.04
C GLU A 37 -16.71 5.65 -12.09
N TYR A 38 -15.41 5.30 -12.02
CA TYR A 38 -14.43 6.06 -11.25
C TYR A 38 -14.32 7.51 -11.74
N SER A 39 -14.32 7.72 -13.05
CA SER A 39 -14.27 9.06 -13.66
C SER A 39 -15.51 9.89 -13.33
N ARG A 40 -16.69 9.28 -13.27
CA ARG A 40 -17.93 9.94 -12.82
C ARG A 40 -17.88 10.23 -11.33
N ALA A 41 -17.51 9.24 -10.51
CA ALA A 41 -17.50 9.32 -9.06
C ALA A 41 -16.57 10.41 -8.53
N ARG A 42 -15.37 10.57 -9.11
CA ARG A 42 -14.40 11.59 -8.69
C ARG A 42 -14.88 13.04 -8.85
N HIS A 43 -15.92 13.28 -9.65
CA HIS A 43 -16.54 14.60 -9.83
C HIS A 43 -17.93 14.69 -9.17
N ASP A 44 -18.42 13.62 -8.57
CA ASP A 44 -19.73 13.55 -7.92
C ASP A 44 -19.62 13.95 -6.44
N LYS A 45 -20.31 15.05 -6.09
CA LYS A 45 -20.36 15.55 -4.71
C LYS A 45 -20.97 14.55 -3.73
N LYS A 46 -21.98 13.76 -4.16
CA LYS A 46 -22.63 12.75 -3.31
C LYS A 46 -21.63 11.61 -2.99
N PHE A 47 -20.87 11.15 -3.98
CA PHE A 47 -19.80 10.17 -3.76
C PHE A 47 -18.75 10.71 -2.78
N ALA A 48 -18.28 11.94 -3.00
CA ALA A 48 -17.28 12.56 -2.13
C ALA A 48 -17.79 12.70 -0.67
N GLN A 49 -19.05 13.10 -0.47
CA GLN A 49 -19.67 13.20 0.85
C GLN A 49 -19.80 11.83 1.52
N GLN A 50 -20.29 10.82 0.78
CA GLN A 50 -20.43 9.45 1.30
C GLN A 50 -19.08 8.85 1.67
N PHE A 51 -18.06 9.02 0.82
CA PHE A 51 -16.71 8.56 1.09
C PHE A 51 -16.12 9.26 2.32
N ALA A 52 -16.27 10.59 2.42
CA ALA A 52 -15.83 11.35 3.58
C ALA A 52 -16.53 10.91 4.87
N PHE A 53 -17.83 10.63 4.83
CA PHE A 53 -18.61 10.09 5.94
C PHE A 53 -18.01 8.77 6.44
N TYR A 54 -17.80 7.78 5.56
CA TYR A 54 -17.22 6.50 5.98
C TYR A 54 -15.77 6.63 6.46
N LEU A 55 -14.99 7.56 5.89
CA LEU A 55 -13.64 7.82 6.38
C LEU A 55 -13.65 8.41 7.80
N SER A 56 -14.56 9.33 8.13
CA SER A 56 -14.62 9.94 9.47
C SER A 56 -15.34 9.05 10.48
N GLU A 57 -16.57 8.66 10.20
CA GLU A 57 -17.44 8.01 11.18
C GLU A 57 -17.17 6.52 11.36
N TYR A 58 -16.67 5.85 10.30
CA TYR A 58 -16.43 4.42 10.34
C TYR A 58 -14.95 4.05 10.44
N ALA A 59 -14.09 4.67 9.64
CA ALA A 59 -12.66 4.38 9.65
C ALA A 59 -11.87 5.11 10.76
N GLY A 60 -12.43 6.18 11.34
CA GLY A 60 -11.81 6.93 12.45
C GLY A 60 -10.80 7.98 12.00
N ARG A 61 -11.01 8.58 10.80
CA ARG A 61 -10.16 9.68 10.33
C ARG A 61 -10.63 11.05 10.86
N PRO A 62 -9.73 12.05 10.98
CA PRO A 62 -8.31 12.02 10.61
C PRO A 62 -7.44 11.24 11.61
N THR A 63 -6.48 10.45 11.11
CA THR A 63 -5.52 9.79 12.00
C THR A 63 -4.55 10.80 12.60
N PRO A 64 -4.07 10.59 13.85
CA PRO A 64 -3.10 11.48 14.47
C PRO A 64 -1.78 11.57 13.69
N LEU A 65 -1.18 12.76 13.69
CA LEU A 65 0.24 12.96 13.42
C LEU A 65 0.94 13.10 14.77
N TYR A 66 1.45 11.98 15.30
CA TYR A 66 2.01 11.85 16.64
C TYR A 66 3.51 12.21 16.64
N GLU A 67 3.94 13.10 17.54
CA GLU A 67 5.35 13.41 17.74
C GLU A 67 6.01 12.33 18.61
N ALA A 68 6.86 11.51 17.99
CA ALA A 68 7.59 10.43 18.64
C ALA A 68 8.83 10.97 19.36
N LYS A 69 8.62 11.55 20.52
CA LYS A 69 9.66 12.28 21.28
C LYS A 69 10.78 11.38 21.78
N ASN A 70 10.45 10.16 22.23
CA ASN A 70 11.45 9.23 22.74
C ASN A 70 12.29 8.66 21.58
N LEU A 71 11.64 8.32 20.44
CA LEU A 71 12.35 7.89 19.25
C LEU A 71 13.26 9.00 18.70
N SER A 72 12.78 10.25 18.69
CA SER A 72 13.57 11.42 18.31
C SER A 72 14.81 11.57 19.17
N ARG A 73 14.66 11.47 20.50
CA ARG A 73 15.77 11.53 21.46
C ARG A 73 16.75 10.37 21.27
N TYR A 74 16.25 9.15 21.15
CA TYR A 74 17.05 7.96 20.93
C TYR A 74 17.92 8.03 19.66
N LEU A 75 17.34 8.56 18.58
CA LEU A 75 18.03 8.69 17.30
C LEU A 75 18.87 9.97 17.16
N GLY A 76 18.72 10.95 18.08
CA GLY A 76 19.39 12.25 17.98
C GLY A 76 18.89 13.10 16.79
N ILE A 77 17.63 12.93 16.40
CA ILE A 77 16.93 13.68 15.35
C ILE A 77 15.95 14.63 16.01
N LYS A 78 15.90 15.90 15.58
CA LYS A 78 15.11 16.94 16.26
C LYS A 78 13.64 16.56 16.43
N LYS A 79 12.97 16.15 15.35
CA LYS A 79 11.55 15.79 15.39
C LYS A 79 11.21 14.69 14.40
N ILE A 80 10.64 13.63 14.91
CA ILE A 80 10.05 12.53 14.15
C ILE A 80 8.55 12.49 14.45
N TYR A 81 7.73 12.54 13.42
CA TYR A 81 6.29 12.39 13.49
C TYR A 81 5.89 11.05 12.88
N LEU A 82 5.00 10.32 13.55
CA LEU A 82 4.37 9.12 13.03
C LEU A 82 2.96 9.46 12.54
N LYS A 83 2.67 9.23 11.27
CA LYS A 83 1.31 9.26 10.75
C LYS A 83 0.65 7.92 11.08
N ARG A 84 -0.27 7.94 12.05
CA ARG A 84 -0.81 6.78 12.78
C ARG A 84 -1.94 6.08 12.02
N GLU A 85 -1.62 5.50 10.84
CA GLU A 85 -2.59 4.69 10.07
C GLU A 85 -2.90 3.34 10.72
N ASP A 86 -2.09 2.92 11.68
CA ASP A 86 -2.30 1.77 12.56
C ASP A 86 -3.52 1.91 13.50
N LEU A 87 -3.99 3.14 13.74
CA LEU A 87 -5.16 3.43 14.57
C LEU A 87 -6.49 3.41 13.81
N LEU A 88 -6.46 3.22 12.50
CA LEU A 88 -7.69 3.09 11.72
C LEU A 88 -8.46 1.82 12.07
N HIS A 89 -9.76 1.85 11.88
CA HIS A 89 -10.57 0.64 11.87
C HIS A 89 -9.93 -0.41 10.95
N THR A 90 -9.87 -1.65 11.38
CA THR A 90 -9.12 -2.79 10.84
C THR A 90 -7.60 -2.81 11.15
N GLY A 91 -7.02 -1.72 11.66
CA GLY A 91 -5.64 -1.65 12.14
C GLY A 91 -4.60 -1.33 11.06
N ALA A 92 -5.00 -0.83 9.89
CA ALA A 92 -4.09 -0.43 8.82
C ALA A 92 -4.75 0.52 7.80
N HIS A 93 -3.93 1.20 6.98
CA HIS A 93 -4.35 2.11 5.91
C HIS A 93 -5.23 1.49 4.83
N LYS A 94 -5.35 0.16 4.76
CA LYS A 94 -6.08 -0.54 3.69
C LYS A 94 -7.55 -0.16 3.62
N ILE A 95 -8.17 0.15 4.76
CA ILE A 95 -9.58 0.55 4.85
C ILE A 95 -9.91 1.78 4.01
N ASN A 96 -8.98 2.73 3.84
CA ASN A 96 -9.17 3.92 3.02
C ASN A 96 -9.52 3.54 1.57
N ASN A 97 -8.75 2.62 1.01
CA ASN A 97 -8.91 2.15 -0.36
C ASN A 97 -10.15 1.26 -0.51
N THR A 98 -10.37 0.32 0.41
CA THR A 98 -11.50 -0.62 0.30
C THR A 98 -12.84 0.09 0.42
N LEU A 99 -12.96 1.14 1.25
CA LEU A 99 -14.15 2.00 1.30
C LEU A 99 -14.41 2.71 -0.04
N GLY A 100 -13.37 3.27 -0.66
CA GLY A 100 -13.54 3.90 -1.98
C GLY A 100 -13.97 2.90 -3.05
N GLN A 101 -13.34 1.73 -3.10
CA GLN A 101 -13.65 0.71 -4.11
C GLN A 101 -15.01 0.05 -3.89
N VAL A 102 -15.44 -0.22 -2.64
CA VAL A 102 -16.77 -0.78 -2.41
C VAL A 102 -17.88 0.18 -2.82
N LEU A 103 -17.71 1.48 -2.59
CA LEU A 103 -18.67 2.48 -3.05
C LEU A 103 -18.80 2.48 -4.58
N LEU A 104 -17.69 2.31 -5.31
CA LEU A 104 -17.73 2.13 -6.78
C LEU A 104 -18.42 0.81 -7.15
N ALA A 105 -18.11 -0.29 -6.47
CA ALA A 105 -18.73 -1.60 -6.72
C ALA A 105 -20.27 -1.54 -6.57
N VAL A 106 -20.76 -0.90 -5.51
CA VAL A 106 -22.20 -0.70 -5.29
C VAL A 106 -22.80 0.13 -6.41
N ARG A 107 -22.17 1.21 -6.85
CA ARG A 107 -22.62 2.06 -7.96
C ARG A 107 -22.68 1.33 -9.30
N MET A 108 -21.74 0.40 -9.54
CA MET A 108 -21.73 -0.50 -10.71
C MET A 108 -22.72 -1.67 -10.57
N GLY A 109 -23.48 -1.77 -9.47
CA GLY A 109 -24.45 -2.85 -9.24
C GLY A 109 -23.82 -4.21 -8.94
N LYS A 110 -22.53 -4.27 -8.60
CA LYS A 110 -21.84 -5.53 -8.27
C LYS A 110 -22.40 -6.13 -6.98
N LYS A 111 -22.48 -7.47 -6.93
CA LYS A 111 -23.03 -8.23 -5.80
C LYS A 111 -21.98 -9.02 -5.03
N ARG A 112 -20.79 -9.15 -5.60
CA ARG A 112 -19.69 -9.90 -5.05
C ARG A 112 -18.41 -9.10 -5.12
N LEU A 113 -17.61 -9.17 -4.06
CA LEU A 113 -16.25 -8.66 -3.99
C LEU A 113 -15.27 -9.81 -3.96
N ILE A 114 -14.16 -9.65 -4.66
CA ILE A 114 -12.99 -10.52 -4.50
C ILE A 114 -11.78 -9.68 -4.18
N ALA A 115 -10.84 -10.26 -3.44
CA ALA A 115 -9.55 -9.63 -3.17
C ALA A 115 -8.46 -10.68 -2.96
N GLU A 116 -7.21 -10.27 -3.17
CA GLU A 116 -6.02 -10.98 -2.76
C GLU A 116 -5.53 -10.48 -1.40
N THR A 117 -4.78 -11.30 -0.66
CA THR A 117 -4.09 -10.83 0.54
C THR A 117 -2.86 -11.69 0.85
N GLY A 118 -1.79 -11.06 1.37
CA GLY A 118 -0.63 -11.74 1.95
C GLY A 118 -0.69 -11.63 3.48
N ALA A 119 -0.35 -10.46 4.05
CA ALA A 119 -0.42 -10.20 5.49
C ALA A 119 -1.84 -10.25 6.09
N GLY A 120 -2.88 -10.48 5.30
CA GLY A 120 -4.26 -10.53 5.76
C GLY A 120 -4.92 -9.16 5.95
N GLN A 121 -4.18 -8.06 6.06
CA GLN A 121 -4.74 -6.74 6.34
C GLN A 121 -5.67 -6.22 5.23
N HIS A 122 -5.33 -6.49 3.97
CA HIS A 122 -6.20 -6.14 2.85
C HIS A 122 -7.46 -7.00 2.82
N GLY A 123 -7.31 -8.30 3.05
CA GLY A 123 -8.42 -9.23 3.17
C GLY A 123 -9.39 -8.84 4.28
N VAL A 124 -8.89 -8.54 5.48
CA VAL A 124 -9.73 -8.04 6.60
C VAL A 124 -10.45 -6.75 6.22
N ALA A 125 -9.76 -5.78 5.60
CA ALA A 125 -10.39 -4.54 5.18
C ALA A 125 -11.47 -4.76 4.11
N THR A 126 -11.24 -5.70 3.16
CA THR A 126 -12.23 -6.05 2.13
C THR A 126 -13.43 -6.79 2.72
N ALA A 127 -13.20 -7.78 3.58
CA ALA A 127 -14.27 -8.48 4.30
C ALA A 127 -15.12 -7.51 5.15
N THR A 128 -14.46 -6.54 5.80
CA THR A 128 -15.13 -5.50 6.59
C THR A 128 -16.10 -4.67 5.75
N VAL A 129 -15.65 -4.16 4.59
CA VAL A 129 -16.55 -3.36 3.74
C VAL A 129 -17.59 -4.21 3.02
N ALA A 130 -17.28 -5.48 2.69
CA ALA A 130 -18.26 -6.40 2.14
C ALA A 130 -19.42 -6.64 3.11
N SER A 131 -19.10 -6.93 4.38
CA SER A 131 -20.08 -7.07 5.46
C SER A 131 -20.91 -5.80 5.63
N LEU A 132 -20.26 -4.62 5.69
CA LEU A 132 -20.92 -3.34 5.86
C LEU A 132 -21.93 -3.02 4.75
N PHE A 133 -21.66 -3.43 3.51
CA PHE A 133 -22.51 -3.16 2.34
C PHE A 133 -23.37 -4.35 1.90
N GLY A 134 -23.38 -5.47 2.65
CA GLY A 134 -24.18 -6.66 2.37
C GLY A 134 -23.77 -7.37 1.06
N LEU A 135 -22.50 -7.36 0.71
CA LEU A 135 -21.95 -8.01 -0.49
C LEU A 135 -21.29 -9.34 -0.12
N SER A 136 -21.40 -10.35 -0.99
CA SER A 136 -20.60 -11.57 -0.84
C SER A 136 -19.13 -11.28 -1.05
N CYS A 137 -18.23 -12.02 -0.36
CA CYS A 137 -16.80 -11.74 -0.37
C CYS A 137 -15.97 -13.02 -0.38
N ASP A 138 -15.10 -13.14 -1.38
CA ASP A 138 -14.09 -14.21 -1.46
C ASP A 138 -12.69 -13.60 -1.42
N ILE A 139 -11.86 -14.10 -0.51
CA ILE A 139 -10.49 -13.63 -0.29
C ILE A 139 -9.52 -14.73 -0.68
N TYR A 140 -8.71 -14.49 -1.70
CA TYR A 140 -7.63 -15.37 -2.12
C TYR A 140 -6.39 -15.12 -1.27
N MET A 141 -5.86 -16.18 -0.66
CA MET A 141 -4.68 -16.10 0.20
C MET A 141 -3.80 -17.34 -0.01
N GLY A 142 -2.51 -17.14 -0.16
CA GLY A 142 -1.57 -18.26 -0.28
C GLY A 142 -1.59 -19.13 0.97
N GLU A 143 -1.44 -20.45 0.83
CA GLU A 143 -1.49 -21.39 1.96
C GLU A 143 -0.40 -21.08 2.99
N GLU A 144 0.80 -20.70 2.54
CA GLU A 144 1.90 -20.26 3.42
C GLU A 144 1.50 -19.00 4.23
N ASP A 145 0.85 -18.03 3.58
CA ASP A 145 0.38 -16.82 4.23
C ASP A 145 -0.78 -17.08 5.20
N ILE A 146 -1.67 -18.05 4.91
CA ILE A 146 -2.75 -18.47 5.80
C ILE A 146 -2.17 -18.96 7.13
N HIS A 147 -1.12 -19.76 7.08
CA HIS A 147 -0.44 -20.25 8.30
C HIS A 147 0.23 -19.12 9.06
N ARG A 148 0.97 -18.25 8.39
CA ARG A 148 1.67 -17.12 9.00
C ARG A 148 0.74 -16.07 9.62
N GLN A 149 -0.51 -15.96 9.14
CA GLN A 149 -1.44 -14.88 9.48
C GLN A 149 -2.82 -15.40 9.93
N ALA A 150 -2.82 -16.49 10.70
CA ALA A 150 -4.04 -17.19 11.15
C ALA A 150 -5.06 -16.29 11.86
N LEU A 151 -4.60 -15.30 12.65
CA LEU A 151 -5.46 -14.32 13.32
C LEU A 151 -6.29 -13.49 12.31
N ASN A 152 -5.67 -13.05 11.22
CA ASN A 152 -6.38 -12.30 10.18
C ASN A 152 -7.34 -13.20 9.39
N VAL A 153 -7.00 -14.48 9.19
CA VAL A 153 -7.91 -15.47 8.57
C VAL A 153 -9.17 -15.64 9.43
N MET A 154 -9.01 -15.77 10.75
CA MET A 154 -10.14 -15.83 11.68
C MET A 154 -11.03 -14.58 11.59
N ARG A 155 -10.41 -13.38 11.55
CA ARG A 155 -11.14 -12.10 11.41
C ARG A 155 -11.93 -12.03 10.12
N MET A 156 -11.35 -12.45 8.99
CA MET A 156 -12.03 -12.47 7.68
C MET A 156 -13.26 -13.40 7.71
N LYS A 157 -13.10 -14.60 8.27
CA LYS A 157 -14.21 -15.58 8.42
C LYS A 157 -15.32 -15.05 9.34
N LEU A 158 -14.96 -14.39 10.45
CA LEU A 158 -15.93 -13.76 11.36
C LEU A 158 -16.74 -12.66 10.70
N LEU A 159 -16.12 -11.94 9.74
CA LEU A 159 -16.77 -10.90 8.92
C LEU A 159 -17.58 -11.47 7.76
N GLY A 160 -17.73 -12.79 7.66
CA GLY A 160 -18.54 -13.48 6.65
C GLY A 160 -17.84 -13.69 5.30
N ALA A 161 -16.54 -13.41 5.19
CA ALA A 161 -15.80 -13.70 3.97
C ALA A 161 -15.40 -15.16 3.88
N ASN A 162 -15.44 -15.72 2.66
CA ASN A 162 -14.86 -17.01 2.33
C ASN A 162 -13.37 -16.82 2.01
N VAL A 163 -12.49 -17.51 2.75
CA VAL A 163 -11.04 -17.47 2.51
C VAL A 163 -10.63 -18.69 1.70
N ILE A 164 -10.17 -18.44 0.47
CA ILE A 164 -9.79 -19.45 -0.50
C ILE A 164 -8.26 -19.64 -0.45
N SER A 165 -7.83 -20.85 -0.06
CA SER A 165 -6.42 -21.22 -0.02
C SER A 165 -5.87 -21.44 -1.41
N VAL A 166 -4.78 -20.72 -1.73
CA VAL A 166 -4.05 -20.87 -3.02
C VAL A 166 -2.82 -21.73 -2.78
N LYS A 167 -2.82 -22.92 -3.39
CA LYS A 167 -1.78 -23.95 -3.25
C LYS A 167 -0.78 -23.99 -4.40
N SER A 168 -0.97 -23.15 -5.40
CA SER A 168 -0.08 -23.08 -6.57
C SER A 168 1.11 -22.15 -6.31
N GLY A 169 2.20 -22.35 -7.05
CA GLY A 169 3.38 -21.49 -7.03
C GLY A 169 4.11 -21.48 -5.68
N THR A 170 4.43 -20.30 -5.20
CA THR A 170 5.07 -20.07 -3.89
C THR A 170 4.07 -20.01 -2.73
N GLN A 171 2.78 -20.11 -3.02
CA GLN A 171 1.69 -20.08 -2.05
C GLN A 171 1.68 -18.77 -1.22
N THR A 172 2.06 -17.66 -1.87
CA THR A 172 2.13 -16.32 -1.26
C THR A 172 1.28 -15.31 -2.05
N LEU A 173 1.39 -14.02 -1.69
CA LEU A 173 0.61 -12.91 -2.25
C LEU A 173 0.56 -12.88 -3.79
N LYS A 174 1.69 -13.18 -4.49
CA LYS A 174 1.75 -13.18 -5.96
C LYS A 174 0.76 -14.18 -6.54
N ASP A 175 0.73 -15.39 -6.01
CA ASP A 175 -0.11 -16.47 -6.50
C ASP A 175 -1.58 -16.22 -6.13
N ALA A 176 -1.84 -15.68 -4.96
CA ALA A 176 -3.17 -15.22 -4.56
C ALA A 176 -3.73 -14.17 -5.53
N MET A 177 -2.90 -13.22 -5.98
CA MET A 177 -3.29 -12.20 -6.96
C MET A 177 -3.57 -12.83 -8.34
N THR A 178 -2.79 -13.82 -8.74
CA THR A 178 -3.00 -14.57 -10.00
C THR A 178 -4.36 -15.30 -9.98
N GLU A 179 -4.70 -15.98 -8.89
CA GLU A 179 -5.98 -16.69 -8.77
C GLU A 179 -7.18 -15.73 -8.70
N ALA A 180 -7.05 -14.62 -7.97
CA ALA A 180 -8.08 -13.58 -7.95
C ALA A 180 -8.35 -13.02 -9.36
N LEU A 181 -7.30 -12.80 -10.16
CA LEU A 181 -7.44 -12.38 -11.56
C LEU A 181 -8.16 -13.41 -12.42
N ARG A 182 -7.87 -14.72 -12.23
CA ARG A 182 -8.55 -15.82 -12.95
C ARG A 182 -10.05 -15.85 -12.63
N ASP A 183 -10.40 -15.76 -11.36
CA ASP A 183 -11.80 -15.67 -10.94
C ASP A 183 -12.47 -14.44 -11.57
N TRP A 184 -11.79 -13.28 -11.51
CA TRP A 184 -12.38 -12.05 -12.05
C TRP A 184 -12.68 -12.15 -13.55
N VAL A 185 -11.77 -12.72 -14.35
CA VAL A 185 -12.01 -12.98 -15.80
C VAL A 185 -13.31 -13.77 -16.01
N THR A 186 -13.58 -14.75 -15.16
CA THR A 186 -14.77 -15.61 -15.27
C THR A 186 -16.07 -14.90 -14.84
N ASN A 187 -15.97 -14.00 -13.84
CA ASN A 187 -17.14 -13.48 -13.12
C ASN A 187 -17.29 -11.95 -13.21
N VAL A 188 -16.75 -11.30 -14.24
CA VAL A 188 -16.68 -9.82 -14.38
C VAL A 188 -18.03 -9.11 -14.26
N ARG A 189 -19.15 -9.75 -14.63
CA ARG A 189 -20.45 -9.10 -14.68
C ARG A 189 -20.99 -8.70 -13.31
N ASN A 190 -20.87 -9.59 -12.33
CA ASN A 190 -21.42 -9.40 -10.99
C ASN A 190 -20.38 -9.17 -9.90
N THR A 191 -19.08 -9.28 -10.25
CA THR A 191 -17.96 -9.26 -9.31
C THR A 191 -17.07 -8.05 -9.55
N HIS A 192 -16.69 -7.37 -8.46
CA HIS A 192 -15.63 -6.37 -8.46
C HIS A 192 -14.39 -6.90 -7.74
N TYR A 193 -13.25 -6.78 -8.40
CA TYR A 193 -11.97 -7.10 -7.80
C TYR A 193 -11.43 -5.86 -7.06
N ILE A 194 -11.34 -5.95 -5.74
CA ILE A 194 -10.73 -4.90 -4.92
C ILE A 194 -9.22 -5.16 -4.83
N ILE A 195 -8.42 -4.43 -5.61
CA ILE A 195 -6.96 -4.51 -5.53
C ILE A 195 -6.45 -3.70 -4.34
N GLY A 196 -5.62 -4.34 -3.49
CA GLY A 196 -5.15 -3.79 -2.23
C GLY A 196 -3.97 -2.84 -2.32
N THR A 197 -3.40 -2.64 -3.51
CA THR A 197 -2.20 -1.82 -3.71
C THR A 197 -2.28 -0.99 -4.98
N VAL A 198 -1.28 -0.13 -5.22
CA VAL A 198 -1.18 0.72 -6.42
C VAL A 198 -0.54 0.01 -7.61
N ALA A 199 -0.54 -1.33 -7.61
CA ALA A 199 -0.22 -2.18 -8.75
C ALA A 199 -1.49 -2.53 -9.55
N GLY A 200 -1.34 -3.30 -10.62
CA GLY A 200 -2.45 -3.71 -11.47
C GLY A 200 -2.69 -2.79 -12.67
N PRO A 201 -3.64 -3.15 -13.55
CA PRO A 201 -3.93 -2.39 -14.75
C PRO A 201 -4.62 -1.05 -14.43
N HIS A 202 -4.48 -0.06 -15.31
CA HIS A 202 -5.28 1.16 -15.21
C HIS A 202 -6.80 0.81 -15.22
N PRO A 203 -7.63 1.40 -14.31
CA PRO A 203 -7.39 2.60 -13.51
C PRO A 203 -6.86 2.35 -12.08
N TYR A 204 -6.58 1.11 -11.67
CA TYR A 204 -6.23 0.78 -10.28
C TYR A 204 -5.10 1.63 -9.69
N PRO A 205 -3.94 1.84 -10.36
CA PRO A 205 -2.85 2.62 -9.76
C PRO A 205 -3.27 4.04 -9.40
N GLU A 206 -4.02 4.72 -10.28
CA GLU A 206 -4.52 6.07 -10.03
C GLU A 206 -5.59 6.07 -8.94
N MET A 207 -6.55 5.18 -9.05
CA MET A 207 -7.71 5.08 -8.15
C MET A 207 -7.27 4.79 -6.71
N VAL A 208 -6.44 3.79 -6.51
CA VAL A 208 -5.90 3.42 -5.19
C VAL A 208 -5.05 4.55 -4.62
N ARG A 209 -4.17 5.17 -5.42
CA ARG A 209 -3.41 6.36 -5.01
C ARG A 209 -4.34 7.46 -4.50
N ASN A 210 -5.40 7.77 -5.23
CA ASN A 210 -6.29 8.86 -4.89
C ASN A 210 -7.05 8.58 -3.58
N PHE A 211 -7.53 7.34 -3.35
CA PHE A 211 -8.16 6.95 -2.09
C PHE A 211 -7.17 6.97 -0.91
N GLN A 212 -5.90 6.62 -1.15
CA GLN A 212 -4.85 6.68 -0.12
C GLN A 212 -4.26 8.07 0.09
N SER A 213 -4.48 9.02 -0.82
CA SER A 213 -3.91 10.38 -0.72
C SER A 213 -4.39 11.15 0.50
N VAL A 214 -5.46 10.73 1.14
CA VAL A 214 -5.92 11.26 2.43
C VAL A 214 -4.82 11.22 3.50
N ILE A 215 -3.91 10.22 3.46
CA ILE A 215 -2.75 10.11 4.35
C ILE A 215 -1.87 11.36 4.25
N GLY A 216 -1.47 11.73 3.04
CA GLY A 216 -0.59 12.87 2.81
C GLY A 216 -1.30 14.22 2.93
N ILE A 217 -2.58 14.31 2.52
CA ILE A 217 -3.40 15.52 2.66
C ILE A 217 -3.53 15.90 4.14
N GLU A 218 -3.87 14.94 4.99
CA GLU A 218 -3.94 15.16 6.44
C GLU A 218 -2.57 15.46 7.04
N SER A 219 -1.53 14.69 6.68
CA SER A 219 -0.17 14.91 7.16
C SER A 219 0.31 16.32 6.86
N ARG A 220 0.05 16.81 5.64
CA ARG A 220 0.41 18.17 5.22
C ARG A 220 -0.32 19.23 6.06
N LYS A 221 -1.62 19.09 6.25
CA LYS A 221 -2.41 20.01 7.06
C LYS A 221 -1.96 20.00 8.53
N GLN A 222 -1.75 18.81 9.07
CA GLN A 222 -1.37 18.61 10.48
C GLN A 222 0.03 19.15 10.77
N ILE A 223 1.02 18.91 9.89
CA ILE A 223 2.40 19.38 10.12
C ILE A 223 2.51 20.89 9.98
N LEU A 224 1.80 21.49 9.03
CA LEU A 224 1.75 22.95 8.90
C LEU A 224 1.10 23.61 10.13
N LYS A 225 0.07 22.99 10.72
CA LYS A 225 -0.54 23.47 11.96
C LYS A 225 0.43 23.40 13.14
N LYS A 226 1.20 22.28 13.26
CA LYS A 226 2.12 22.03 14.37
C LYS A 226 3.44 22.81 14.26
N GLU A 227 4.06 22.79 13.06
CA GLU A 227 5.44 23.24 12.85
C GLU A 227 5.57 24.51 12.02
N LYS A 228 4.46 25.03 11.47
CA LYS A 228 4.41 26.17 10.55
C LYS A 228 5.31 26.04 9.32
N ARG A 229 5.81 24.82 9.04
CA ARG A 229 6.64 24.48 7.89
C ARG A 229 6.36 23.05 7.41
N LEU A 230 6.77 22.74 6.20
CA LEU A 230 6.74 21.37 5.67
C LEU A 230 7.88 20.52 6.27
N PRO A 231 7.75 19.18 6.25
CA PRO A 231 8.82 18.29 6.68
C PRO A 231 10.00 18.35 5.72
N ASP A 232 11.17 17.98 6.21
CA ASP A 232 12.35 17.78 5.36
C ASP A 232 12.29 16.42 4.66
N TYR A 233 11.70 15.42 5.34
CA TYR A 233 11.63 14.04 4.83
C TYR A 233 10.27 13.39 5.09
N LEU A 234 9.82 12.61 4.10
CA LEU A 234 8.74 11.64 4.21
C LEU A 234 9.34 10.24 4.07
N VAL A 235 9.01 9.32 4.99
CA VAL A 235 9.53 7.95 4.98
C VAL A 235 8.35 6.98 5.05
N ALA A 236 8.33 5.95 4.19
CA ALA A 236 7.29 4.93 4.21
C ALA A 236 7.82 3.61 3.65
N CYS A 237 7.30 2.48 4.12
CA CYS A 237 7.63 1.17 3.56
C CYS A 237 6.99 0.99 2.17
N VAL A 238 7.64 0.21 1.31
CA VAL A 238 7.21 -0.07 -0.06
C VAL A 238 7.29 -1.56 -0.36
N GLY A 239 6.11 -2.19 -0.52
CA GLY A 239 5.91 -3.41 -1.28
C GLY A 239 5.27 -3.00 -2.61
N GLY A 240 3.96 -3.22 -2.81
CA GLY A 240 3.24 -2.57 -3.91
C GLY A 240 3.17 -1.04 -3.78
N GLY A 241 3.26 -0.49 -2.55
CA GLY A 241 3.55 0.92 -2.27
C GLY A 241 2.33 1.82 -2.00
N SER A 242 1.15 1.28 -1.68
CA SER A 242 -0.07 2.10 -1.52
C SER A 242 0.01 3.11 -0.37
N ASN A 243 0.59 2.76 0.79
CA ASN A 243 0.77 3.68 1.89
C ASN A 243 1.76 4.80 1.55
N ALA A 244 2.85 4.44 0.88
CA ALA A 244 3.91 5.36 0.51
C ALA A 244 3.43 6.38 -0.52
N ILE A 245 2.77 5.94 -1.60
CA ILE A 245 2.25 6.88 -2.60
C ILE A 245 1.13 7.76 -2.02
N GLY A 246 0.30 7.21 -1.12
CA GLY A 246 -0.71 7.98 -0.41
C GLY A 246 -0.12 9.11 0.42
N LEU A 247 1.02 8.88 1.08
CA LEU A 247 1.76 9.91 1.79
C LEU A 247 2.48 10.87 0.82
N PHE A 248 3.13 10.36 -0.23
CA PHE A 248 4.05 11.12 -1.09
C PHE A 248 3.32 12.01 -2.10
N HIS A 249 2.27 11.51 -2.73
CA HIS A 249 1.58 12.18 -3.82
C HIS A 249 1.14 13.62 -3.50
N PRO A 250 0.52 13.92 -2.33
CA PRO A 250 0.15 15.29 -1.98
C PRO A 250 1.32 16.27 -1.79
N PHE A 251 2.55 15.76 -1.67
CA PHE A 251 3.78 16.54 -1.59
C PHE A 251 4.60 16.54 -2.89
N PHE A 252 4.07 15.99 -3.98
CA PHE A 252 4.82 15.82 -5.25
C PHE A 252 5.46 17.11 -5.73
N ASN A 253 4.77 18.23 -5.61
CA ASN A 253 5.25 19.56 -6.06
C ASN A 253 6.16 20.24 -5.04
N ASP A 254 6.25 19.76 -3.80
CA ASP A 254 7.10 20.33 -2.75
C ASP A 254 8.54 19.79 -2.89
N ARG A 255 9.31 20.32 -3.86
CA ARG A 255 10.63 19.79 -4.24
C ARG A 255 11.66 19.77 -3.11
N LYS A 256 11.49 20.60 -2.08
CA LYS A 256 12.34 20.61 -0.87
C LYS A 256 12.05 19.45 0.08
N VAL A 257 10.86 18.85 -0.01
CA VAL A 257 10.48 17.66 0.78
C VAL A 257 11.04 16.43 0.08
N LYS A 258 11.99 15.76 0.70
CA LYS A 258 12.56 14.50 0.21
C LYS A 258 11.64 13.33 0.57
N MET A 259 11.50 12.39 -0.34
CA MET A 259 10.65 11.20 -0.20
C MET A 259 11.53 9.96 -0.22
N ILE A 260 11.39 9.09 0.78
CA ILE A 260 12.18 7.86 0.92
C ILE A 260 11.24 6.68 1.07
N GLY A 261 11.21 5.84 0.04
CA GLY A 261 10.55 4.54 0.06
C GLY A 261 11.52 3.46 0.56
N VAL A 262 11.08 2.66 1.53
CA VAL A 262 11.90 1.61 2.13
C VAL A 262 11.36 0.25 1.72
N GLU A 263 12.11 -0.47 0.88
CA GLU A 263 11.81 -1.83 0.41
C GLU A 263 12.39 -2.90 1.35
N ALA A 264 11.89 -4.13 1.25
CA ALA A 264 12.40 -5.26 2.00
C ALA A 264 13.58 -5.93 1.25
N ALA A 265 14.76 -5.86 1.83
CA ALA A 265 15.95 -6.58 1.35
C ALA A 265 16.00 -8.05 1.80
N GLY A 266 15.01 -8.54 2.55
CA GLY A 266 14.97 -9.92 3.01
C GLY A 266 16.27 -10.36 3.69
N LEU A 267 16.90 -11.38 3.14
CA LEU A 267 18.23 -11.86 3.59
C LEU A 267 19.41 -11.09 2.96
N GLY A 268 19.15 -9.96 2.31
CA GLY A 268 20.14 -9.14 1.60
C GLY A 268 19.96 -9.22 0.08
N LEU A 269 20.16 -8.09 -0.62
CA LEU A 269 19.97 -8.04 -2.09
C LEU A 269 20.83 -9.06 -2.84
N ALA A 270 22.08 -9.26 -2.38
CA ALA A 270 23.00 -10.21 -3.00
C ALA A 270 22.59 -11.69 -2.83
N SER A 271 21.74 -12.01 -1.86
CA SER A 271 21.26 -13.37 -1.62
C SER A 271 20.25 -13.85 -2.67
N GLY A 272 19.64 -12.91 -3.41
CA GLY A 272 18.52 -13.18 -4.29
C GLY A 272 17.18 -13.41 -3.54
N LYS A 273 17.19 -13.49 -2.21
CA LYS A 273 16.00 -13.62 -1.36
C LYS A 273 15.61 -12.25 -0.80
N HIS A 274 14.89 -11.47 -1.60
CA HIS A 274 14.42 -10.12 -1.28
C HIS A 274 13.18 -9.77 -2.10
N SER A 275 12.49 -8.68 -1.76
CA SER A 275 11.35 -8.13 -2.52
C SER A 275 11.57 -6.67 -2.97
N ALA A 276 12.83 -6.21 -3.01
CA ALA A 276 13.19 -4.86 -3.42
C ALA A 276 13.15 -4.73 -4.95
N SER A 277 11.97 -4.46 -5.50
CA SER A 277 11.76 -4.38 -6.96
C SER A 277 12.34 -3.11 -7.59
N LEU A 278 12.41 -2.00 -6.86
CA LEU A 278 13.04 -0.75 -7.34
C LEU A 278 14.56 -0.80 -7.22
N GLY A 279 15.07 -1.45 -6.16
CA GLY A 279 16.50 -1.60 -5.92
C GLY A 279 17.18 -2.69 -6.75
N GLY A 280 16.49 -3.79 -7.08
CA GLY A 280 17.08 -4.96 -7.72
C GLY A 280 16.32 -5.48 -8.95
N GLY A 281 15.20 -4.86 -9.32
CA GLY A 281 14.34 -5.31 -10.41
C GLY A 281 14.64 -4.67 -11.77
N ARG A 282 13.94 -5.18 -12.79
CA ARG A 282 13.97 -4.67 -14.17
C ARG A 282 12.59 -4.12 -14.55
N THR A 283 12.52 -3.45 -15.69
CA THR A 283 11.24 -3.02 -16.26
C THR A 283 10.60 -4.19 -16.98
N GLY A 284 9.41 -4.59 -16.54
CA GLY A 284 8.64 -5.69 -17.11
C GLY A 284 7.14 -5.53 -16.85
N VAL A 285 6.34 -6.53 -17.20
CA VAL A 285 4.88 -6.54 -17.01
C VAL A 285 4.50 -7.61 -16.00
N LEU A 286 3.73 -7.23 -15.00
CA LEU A 286 3.18 -8.15 -14.01
C LEU A 286 1.77 -7.70 -13.61
N HIS A 287 0.83 -8.66 -13.52
CA HIS A 287 -0.56 -8.41 -13.11
C HIS A 287 -1.22 -7.22 -13.83
N GLY A 288 -0.98 -7.12 -15.13
CA GLY A 288 -1.64 -6.16 -16.02
C GLY A 288 -1.04 -4.76 -16.05
N SER A 289 0.13 -4.54 -15.48
CA SER A 289 0.81 -3.24 -15.45
C SER A 289 2.30 -3.36 -15.75
N LYS A 290 2.84 -2.41 -16.51
CA LYS A 290 4.29 -2.28 -16.72
C LYS A 290 4.91 -1.50 -15.57
N SER A 291 5.89 -2.09 -14.89
CA SER A 291 6.55 -1.48 -13.75
C SER A 291 7.96 -2.03 -13.54
N LYS A 292 8.55 -1.79 -12.36
CA LYS A 292 9.75 -2.49 -11.89
C LYS A 292 9.32 -3.79 -11.23
N ILE A 293 9.90 -4.91 -11.69
CA ILE A 293 9.58 -6.26 -11.23
C ILE A 293 10.85 -7.09 -11.03
N LEU A 294 10.77 -8.08 -10.16
CA LEU A 294 11.83 -9.07 -10.00
C LEU A 294 11.65 -10.16 -11.06
N GLU A 295 12.52 -10.19 -12.04
CA GLU A 295 12.52 -11.19 -13.09
C GLU A 295 13.93 -11.70 -13.36
N ASP A 296 14.03 -12.89 -13.94
CA ASP A 296 15.29 -13.47 -14.39
C ASP A 296 15.68 -12.99 -15.80
N LYS A 297 16.75 -13.55 -16.35
CA LYS A 297 17.23 -13.22 -17.70
C LYS A 297 16.29 -13.66 -18.83
N PHE A 298 15.36 -14.55 -18.53
CA PHE A 298 14.36 -15.07 -19.48
C PHE A 298 12.99 -14.36 -19.35
N GLY A 299 12.87 -13.37 -18.45
CA GLY A 299 11.62 -12.66 -18.18
C GLY A 299 10.68 -13.41 -17.25
N GLN A 300 11.14 -14.49 -16.59
CA GLN A 300 10.33 -15.21 -15.60
C GLN A 300 10.36 -14.50 -14.27
N ILE A 301 9.19 -14.36 -13.63
CA ILE A 301 9.07 -13.71 -12.32
C ILE A 301 9.81 -14.52 -11.28
N LYS A 302 10.75 -13.86 -10.59
CA LYS A 302 11.46 -14.45 -9.45
C LYS A 302 10.57 -14.49 -8.22
N ASN A 303 10.80 -15.46 -7.36
CA ASN A 303 10.17 -15.49 -6.06
C ASN A 303 10.65 -14.29 -5.24
N ALA A 304 9.72 -13.52 -4.72
CA ALA A 304 10.00 -12.51 -3.72
C ALA A 304 10.23 -13.17 -2.35
N TYR A 305 10.83 -12.45 -1.44
CA TYR A 305 11.02 -12.92 -0.06
C TYR A 305 11.08 -11.73 0.92
N SER A 306 10.28 -11.80 1.97
CA SER A 306 10.30 -10.87 3.10
C SER A 306 9.67 -11.52 4.32
N ILE A 307 10.20 -11.25 5.51
CA ILE A 307 9.54 -11.59 6.78
C ILE A 307 8.18 -10.90 6.91
N ALA A 308 8.01 -9.73 6.32
CA ALA A 308 6.77 -9.00 6.28
C ALA A 308 5.94 -9.46 5.06
N ALA A 309 4.91 -10.29 5.28
CA ALA A 309 4.09 -10.84 4.21
C ALA A 309 3.43 -9.78 3.30
N GLY A 310 3.14 -8.58 3.83
CA GLY A 310 2.61 -7.46 3.04
C GLY A 310 3.63 -6.77 2.14
N LEU A 311 4.94 -7.07 2.29
CA LEU A 311 6.01 -6.62 1.39
C LEU A 311 6.51 -7.73 0.47
N ASP A 312 6.05 -8.97 0.65
CA ASP A 312 6.47 -10.14 -0.12
C ASP A 312 5.78 -10.17 -1.50
N TYR A 313 6.21 -9.25 -2.39
CA TYR A 313 5.65 -9.08 -3.72
C TYR A 313 6.77 -8.71 -4.71
N PRO A 314 6.86 -9.41 -5.88
CA PRO A 314 7.95 -9.21 -6.83
C PRO A 314 7.75 -8.03 -7.78
N GLY A 315 6.96 -7.05 -7.41
CA GLY A 315 6.67 -5.87 -8.21
C GLY A 315 6.36 -4.64 -7.35
N VAL A 316 6.17 -3.50 -8.00
CA VAL A 316 5.84 -2.23 -7.36
C VAL A 316 4.85 -1.44 -8.22
N GLY A 317 4.11 -0.53 -7.61
CA GLY A 317 3.21 0.37 -8.34
C GLY A 317 3.96 1.20 -9.40
N PRO A 318 3.39 1.38 -10.60
CA PRO A 318 4.06 2.07 -11.71
C PRO A 318 4.39 3.53 -11.40
N GLU A 319 3.64 4.22 -10.56
CA GLU A 319 3.93 5.58 -10.15
C GLU A 319 5.20 5.66 -9.29
N HIS A 320 5.51 4.64 -8.48
CA HIS A 320 6.78 4.56 -7.76
C HIS A 320 7.98 4.38 -8.71
N ALA A 321 7.84 3.52 -9.72
CA ALA A 321 8.86 3.36 -10.76
C ALA A 321 9.10 4.67 -11.52
N TYR A 322 8.03 5.41 -11.79
CA TYR A 322 8.12 6.75 -12.39
C TYR A 322 8.79 7.76 -11.45
N TYR A 323 8.44 7.78 -10.15
CA TYR A 323 9.08 8.68 -9.18
C TYR A 323 10.58 8.42 -9.06
N GLN A 324 11.00 7.15 -9.09
CA GLN A 324 12.42 6.78 -9.15
C GLN A 324 13.08 7.31 -10.43
N GLN A 325 12.46 7.09 -11.59
CA GLN A 325 13.00 7.48 -12.89
C GLN A 325 13.25 8.99 -12.98
N ILE A 326 12.32 9.80 -12.48
CA ILE A 326 12.43 11.26 -12.47
C ILE A 326 13.15 11.82 -11.25
N LYS A 327 13.73 10.96 -10.42
CA LYS A 327 14.44 11.31 -9.17
C LYS A 327 13.57 12.16 -8.21
N ARG A 328 12.26 11.88 -8.15
CA ARG A 328 11.36 12.55 -7.22
C ARG A 328 11.38 11.92 -5.84
N ALA A 329 11.58 10.62 -5.77
CA ALA A 329 11.72 9.86 -4.55
C ALA A 329 12.95 8.95 -4.65
N ASP A 330 13.62 8.76 -3.52
CA ASP A 330 14.70 7.79 -3.34
C ASP A 330 14.11 6.50 -2.78
N TYR A 331 14.65 5.37 -3.23
CA TYR A 331 14.24 4.05 -2.75
C TYR A 331 15.46 3.33 -2.19
N VAL A 332 15.29 2.85 -0.99
CA VAL A 332 16.31 2.17 -0.19
C VAL A 332 15.75 0.87 0.34
N SER A 333 16.60 0.02 0.90
CA SER A 333 16.12 -1.24 1.46
C SER A 333 16.76 -1.55 2.81
N VAL A 334 16.07 -2.35 3.62
CA VAL A 334 16.52 -2.89 4.89
C VAL A 334 16.29 -4.40 4.92
N THR A 335 17.16 -5.14 5.63
CA THR A 335 17.01 -6.59 5.79
C THR A 335 15.97 -6.93 6.85
N ASP A 336 15.53 -8.19 6.86
CA ASP A 336 14.58 -8.71 7.85
C ASP A 336 15.10 -8.51 9.30
N SER A 337 16.38 -8.78 9.55
CA SER A 337 16.99 -8.51 10.86
C SER A 337 16.86 -7.03 11.26
N GLN A 338 17.16 -6.11 10.33
CA GLN A 338 17.01 -4.68 10.59
C GLN A 338 15.55 -4.28 10.83
N ALA A 339 14.61 -4.88 10.08
CA ALA A 339 13.20 -4.63 10.28
C ALA A 339 12.73 -5.10 11.68
N GLN A 340 13.20 -6.26 12.14
CA GLN A 340 12.95 -6.76 13.51
C GLN A 340 13.53 -5.81 14.57
N GLU A 341 14.74 -5.26 14.33
CA GLU A 341 15.32 -4.24 15.22
C GLU A 341 14.44 -2.98 15.26
N GLY A 342 13.93 -2.53 14.10
CA GLY A 342 13.00 -1.40 14.01
C GLY A 342 11.68 -1.66 14.74
N PHE A 343 11.16 -2.89 14.63
CA PHE A 343 9.98 -3.36 15.35
C PHE A 343 10.18 -3.27 16.87
N LYS A 344 11.25 -3.87 17.38
CA LYS A 344 11.61 -3.84 18.81
C LYS A 344 11.87 -2.42 19.28
N LEU A 345 12.60 -1.62 18.50
CA LEU A 345 12.93 -0.24 18.86
C LEU A 345 11.66 0.58 19.12
N LEU A 346 10.72 0.63 18.16
CA LEU A 346 9.51 1.44 18.32
C LEU A 346 8.66 0.96 19.49
N SER A 347 8.57 -0.36 19.67
CA SER A 347 7.82 -0.98 20.77
C SER A 347 8.40 -0.57 22.13
N LEU A 348 9.73 -0.61 22.29
CA LEU A 348 10.39 -0.29 23.55
C LEU A 348 10.41 1.21 23.88
N VAL A 349 10.63 2.08 22.89
CA VAL A 349 10.84 3.51 23.17
C VAL A 349 9.56 4.34 23.13
N GLU A 350 8.54 3.93 22.36
CA GLU A 350 7.27 4.65 22.22
C GLU A 350 6.05 3.87 22.72
N GLY A 351 6.22 2.57 23.09
CA GLY A 351 5.08 1.72 23.46
C GLY A 351 4.15 1.44 22.28
N ILE A 352 4.65 1.51 21.04
CA ILE A 352 3.87 1.30 19.82
C ILE A 352 4.42 0.08 19.11
N ILE A 353 3.60 -0.97 18.97
CA ILE A 353 3.94 -2.18 18.22
C ILE A 353 3.55 -1.98 16.75
N PRO A 354 4.55 -1.71 15.86
CA PRO A 354 4.27 -1.48 14.45
C PRO A 354 4.03 -2.80 13.72
N ALA A 355 3.30 -2.81 12.60
CA ALA A 355 3.38 -3.93 11.68
C ALA A 355 4.82 -4.11 11.15
N LEU A 356 5.25 -5.36 10.88
CA LEU A 356 6.58 -5.64 10.32
C LEU A 356 6.84 -4.86 9.03
N GLU A 357 5.79 -4.62 8.24
CA GLU A 357 5.87 -3.77 7.06
C GLU A 357 6.37 -2.36 7.41
N SER A 358 5.71 -1.69 8.36
CA SER A 358 6.09 -0.32 8.77
C SER A 358 7.35 -0.27 9.61
N ALA A 359 7.73 -1.37 10.25
CA ALA A 359 9.00 -1.50 10.96
C ALA A 359 10.23 -1.30 10.04
N HIS A 360 10.11 -1.61 8.73
CA HIS A 360 11.15 -1.31 7.73
C HIS A 360 11.45 0.18 7.66
N ALA A 361 10.41 1.03 7.67
CA ALA A 361 10.59 2.49 7.66
C ALA A 361 11.25 2.99 8.95
N ILE A 362 10.90 2.42 10.11
CA ILE A 362 11.53 2.75 11.41
C ILE A 362 13.00 2.30 11.43
N ALA A 363 13.29 1.10 10.94
CA ALA A 363 14.67 0.59 10.85
C ALA A 363 15.57 1.49 10.02
N TYR A 364 15.06 2.01 8.90
CA TYR A 364 15.85 2.90 8.05
C TYR A 364 16.23 4.21 8.74
N LEU A 365 15.45 4.73 9.67
CA LEU A 365 15.80 5.94 10.42
C LEU A 365 17.14 5.79 11.15
N GLN A 366 17.52 4.59 11.60
CA GLN A 366 18.81 4.33 12.25
C GLN A 366 20.00 4.48 11.28
N LYS A 367 19.80 4.15 10.00
CA LYS A 367 20.80 4.38 8.95
C LYS A 367 20.82 5.85 8.55
N MET A 368 19.64 6.42 8.36
CA MET A 368 19.41 7.78 7.88
C MET A 368 20.01 8.85 8.80
N LYS A 369 20.00 8.64 10.12
CA LYS A 369 20.50 9.61 11.11
C LYS A 369 21.96 10.03 10.89
N LYS A 370 22.76 9.20 10.21
CA LYS A 370 24.17 9.48 9.91
C LYS A 370 24.36 10.46 8.75
N SER A 371 23.35 10.66 7.90
CA SER A 371 23.44 11.42 6.65
C SER A 371 22.55 12.65 6.59
N ILE A 372 21.69 12.86 7.58
CA ILE A 372 20.77 13.99 7.65
C ILE A 372 21.20 15.02 8.69
N ARG A 373 20.69 16.25 8.54
CA ARG A 373 20.89 17.29 9.55
C ARG A 373 20.15 16.92 10.84
N LYS A 374 20.77 17.21 11.98
CA LYS A 374 20.14 16.94 13.30
C LYS A 374 18.83 17.70 13.53
N ASP A 375 18.67 18.88 12.90
CA ASP A 375 17.48 19.72 13.00
C ASP A 375 16.34 19.32 12.03
N SER A 376 16.49 18.19 11.35
CA SER A 376 15.52 17.68 10.38
C SER A 376 14.18 17.35 11.02
N LEU A 377 13.10 17.60 10.25
CA LEU A 377 11.73 17.25 10.54
C LEU A 377 11.28 16.12 9.64
N ILE A 378 10.93 14.97 10.23
CA ILE A 378 10.61 13.74 9.50
C ILE A 378 9.16 13.33 9.78
N ILE A 379 8.44 12.90 8.74
CA ILE A 379 7.17 12.18 8.88
C ILE A 379 7.38 10.74 8.41
N VAL A 380 7.02 9.79 9.25
CA VAL A 380 7.00 8.35 8.92
C VAL A 380 5.56 7.87 8.84
N CYS A 381 5.20 7.15 7.77
CA CYS A 381 3.91 6.47 7.69
C CYS A 381 3.96 5.18 8.52
N LEU A 382 3.26 5.17 9.65
CA LEU A 382 3.02 3.95 10.42
C LEU A 382 1.76 3.27 9.85
N SER A 383 1.97 2.46 8.83
CA SER A 383 0.91 2.01 7.91
C SER A 383 -0.02 0.96 8.48
N GLY A 384 0.38 0.26 9.55
CA GLY A 384 -0.41 -0.75 10.23
C GLY A 384 0.17 -1.12 11.59
N ARG A 385 -0.67 -1.77 12.44
CA ARG A 385 -0.28 -2.26 13.76
C ARG A 385 0.23 -3.70 13.70
N GLY A 386 1.05 -4.06 14.68
CA GLY A 386 1.81 -5.31 14.71
C GLY A 386 1.18 -6.46 15.47
N ASP A 387 -0.07 -6.36 15.95
CA ASP A 387 -0.73 -7.45 16.70
C ASP A 387 -0.75 -8.77 15.92
N LYS A 388 -0.79 -8.68 14.60
CA LYS A 388 -0.76 -9.83 13.68
C LYS A 388 0.60 -10.51 13.56
N ASP A 389 1.67 -9.83 13.98
CA ASP A 389 3.07 -10.23 13.80
C ASP A 389 3.70 -10.74 15.11
N LEU A 390 2.89 -10.88 16.17
CA LEU A 390 3.28 -11.46 17.43
C LEU A 390 3.08 -12.99 17.32
N HIS A 391 4.19 -13.71 17.17
CA HIS A 391 4.23 -15.16 17.24
C HIS A 391 4.90 -15.55 18.56
N GLU A 392 4.38 -16.57 19.24
CA GLU A 392 5.02 -17.17 20.40
C GLU A 392 6.34 -17.87 20.04
#